data_e8932e85b4e7fe460716047021828be8
#
_entry.id   e8932e85b4e7fe460716047021828be8
#
_cell.length_a   1.000
_cell.length_b   1.000
_cell.length_c   1.000
_cell.angle_alpha   90.00
_cell.angle_beta   90.00
_cell.angle_gamma   90.00
#
_symmetry.space_group_name_H-M   'P 1'
#
loop_
_entity.id
_entity.type
_entity.pdbx_description
1 polymer ?
#
loop_
_entity_poly.entity_id
_entity_poly.type
_entity_poly.pdbx_seq_one_letter_code
_entity_poly.pdbx_strand_id
1 'polypeptide(L)'
;MLVVFYDIHEQSCFEILYRVDKLWWYPHEPPRPDLYFAQRLLLWMPRKLWKVTLNCPHQECDKQPLTSTGIYNTVRQVVDIDSNYNLATEYLECNNCKRKVTTCSPGIIKQLVIGHQLQFPLLLTYQYACDVRVIRLLRQRGLGNSSTQLQIKLNKEHSEKYLQQSPQYLTECKYFSRASTIGLTSTIQFKEPPQFNAVPKYKWFLTVYVQDLLNRMDFIKSSITSTFGRILKMNSTKKIVRKLAGGSCGTASGAPNFGNERGQVLTVNEGIGLDNMVNGLMRRYSEAGVAPPEVLYVDRDCCSARNLLLVLIFGTSWDA
;
A
#
# COMPACT_ATOMS: atom_id res chain seq x y z
N MET A 1 -19.79 4.15 8.93
CA MET A 1 -18.60 4.24 8.07
C MET A 1 -18.96 3.57 6.74
N LEU A 2 -19.49 4.33 5.80
CA LEU A 2 -19.98 3.79 4.53
C LEU A 2 -18.98 4.16 3.43
N VAL A 3 -17.93 3.34 3.30
CA VAL A 3 -17.30 3.18 2.00
C VAL A 3 -18.27 2.33 1.21
N VAL A 4 -19.01 2.95 0.30
CA VAL A 4 -19.99 2.23 -0.52
C VAL A 4 -19.19 1.42 -1.55
N PHE A 5 -18.81 0.21 -1.18
CA PHE A 5 -18.48 -0.82 -2.13
C PHE A 5 -19.81 -1.33 -2.68
N TYR A 6 -20.15 -0.98 -3.89
CA TYR A 6 -21.18 -1.69 -4.60
C TYR A 6 -20.62 -3.07 -4.97
N ASP A 7 -20.89 -4.04 -4.11
CA ASP A 7 -20.62 -5.43 -4.42
C ASP A 7 -21.78 -5.95 -5.30
N ILE A 8 -21.57 -5.86 -6.60
CA ILE A 8 -22.51 -6.40 -7.59
C ILE A 8 -22.71 -7.93 -7.36
N HIS A 9 -21.78 -8.55 -6.62
CA HIS A 9 -21.78 -9.98 -6.33
C HIS A 9 -22.60 -10.38 -5.10
N GLU A 10 -22.73 -9.52 -4.07
CA GLU A 10 -23.56 -9.86 -2.91
C GLU A 10 -25.06 -9.89 -3.25
N GLN A 11 -25.52 -9.01 -4.13
CA GLN A 11 -26.91 -9.10 -4.60
C GLN A 11 -27.17 -10.38 -5.39
N SER A 12 -26.20 -10.86 -6.19
CA SER A 12 -26.38 -12.11 -6.94
C SER A 12 -26.28 -13.36 -6.06
N CYS A 13 -25.44 -13.39 -5.01
CA CYS A 13 -25.39 -14.51 -4.07
C CYS A 13 -26.64 -14.60 -3.18
N PHE A 14 -27.15 -13.48 -2.71
CA PHE A 14 -28.41 -13.47 -1.95
C PHE A 14 -29.62 -13.83 -2.84
N GLU A 15 -29.66 -13.35 -4.08
CA GLU A 15 -30.69 -13.77 -5.03
C GLU A 15 -30.59 -15.25 -5.40
N ILE A 16 -29.38 -15.81 -5.50
CA ILE A 16 -29.19 -17.24 -5.77
C ILE A 16 -29.68 -18.09 -4.60
N LEU A 17 -29.42 -17.73 -3.36
CA LEU A 17 -29.90 -18.43 -2.17
C LEU A 17 -31.43 -18.32 -2.02
N TYR A 18 -32.02 -17.17 -2.38
CA TYR A 18 -33.48 -17.00 -2.36
C TYR A 18 -34.20 -17.67 -3.57
N ARG A 19 -33.48 -17.93 -4.66
CA ARG A 19 -34.02 -18.59 -5.86
C ARG A 19 -34.05 -20.11 -5.75
N VAL A 20 -33.35 -20.74 -4.81
CA VAL A 20 -33.38 -22.22 -4.67
C VAL A 20 -34.79 -22.74 -4.47
N ASP A 21 -35.66 -22.02 -3.77
CA ASP A 21 -37.08 -22.42 -3.55
C ASP A 21 -38.00 -22.09 -4.72
N LYS A 22 -37.58 -21.28 -5.70
CA LYS A 22 -38.33 -20.91 -6.90
C LYS A 22 -37.87 -21.61 -8.18
N LEU A 23 -36.93 -22.52 -8.07
CA LEU A 23 -36.20 -23.15 -9.19
C LEU A 23 -37.04 -24.01 -10.12
N TRP A 24 -38.26 -24.34 -9.75
CA TRP A 24 -39.07 -25.34 -10.47
C TRP A 24 -39.92 -24.81 -11.64
N TRP A 25 -40.10 -23.48 -11.80
CA TRP A 25 -41.16 -22.96 -12.68
C TRP A 25 -40.80 -21.82 -13.63
N TYR A 26 -39.57 -21.25 -13.58
CA TYR A 26 -39.18 -20.19 -14.50
C TYR A 26 -37.88 -20.55 -15.23
N PRO A 27 -37.80 -20.30 -16.56
CA PRO A 27 -36.55 -20.37 -17.27
C PRO A 27 -35.61 -19.32 -16.65
N HIS A 28 -34.46 -19.77 -16.15
CA HIS A 28 -33.44 -18.88 -15.64
C HIS A 28 -32.95 -17.95 -16.74
N GLU A 29 -32.56 -16.75 -16.36
CA GLU A 29 -31.79 -15.90 -17.29
C GLU A 29 -30.54 -16.66 -17.74
N PRO A 30 -30.16 -16.53 -19.04
CA PRO A 30 -28.96 -17.18 -19.53
C PRO A 30 -27.71 -16.69 -18.75
N PRO A 31 -26.84 -17.61 -18.34
CA PRO A 31 -25.64 -17.23 -17.62
C PRO A 31 -24.77 -16.29 -18.45
N ARG A 32 -24.37 -15.18 -17.83
CA ARG A 32 -23.52 -14.17 -18.45
C ARG A 32 -22.20 -14.06 -17.68
N PRO A 33 -21.02 -13.88 -18.36
CA PRO A 33 -19.75 -13.79 -17.69
C PRO A 33 -19.68 -12.70 -16.61
N ASP A 34 -20.36 -11.57 -16.83
CA ASP A 34 -20.41 -10.45 -15.89
C ASP A 34 -21.01 -10.82 -14.53
N LEU A 35 -21.87 -11.84 -14.44
CA LEU A 35 -22.41 -12.31 -13.16
C LEU A 35 -21.38 -13.06 -12.30
N TYR A 36 -20.34 -13.64 -12.93
CA TYR A 36 -19.31 -14.45 -12.26
C TYR A 36 -17.99 -13.70 -12.11
N PHE A 37 -17.65 -12.90 -13.12
CA PHE A 37 -16.34 -12.22 -13.22
C PHE A 37 -16.42 -10.71 -13.00
N ALA A 38 -17.57 -10.20 -12.52
CA ALA A 38 -17.69 -8.79 -12.20
C ALA A 38 -16.67 -8.37 -11.13
N GLN A 39 -16.00 -7.26 -11.39
CA GLN A 39 -15.08 -6.67 -10.43
C GLN A 39 -15.82 -5.62 -9.61
N ARG A 40 -15.56 -5.58 -8.31
CA ARG A 40 -16.07 -4.53 -7.41
C ARG A 40 -15.70 -3.15 -7.94
N LEU A 41 -16.53 -2.16 -7.69
CA LEU A 41 -16.29 -0.77 -8.07
C LEU A 41 -16.17 0.11 -6.82
N LEU A 42 -15.01 0.75 -6.65
CA LEU A 42 -14.83 1.84 -5.70
C LEU A 42 -15.15 3.16 -6.40
N LEU A 43 -16.22 3.83 -5.99
CA LEU A 43 -16.58 5.13 -6.49
C LEU A 43 -16.08 6.22 -5.53
N TRP A 44 -15.03 6.96 -5.94
CA TRP A 44 -14.42 8.00 -5.12
C TRP A 44 -14.94 9.40 -5.50
N MET A 45 -15.91 9.88 -4.74
CA MET A 45 -16.57 11.17 -4.94
C MET A 45 -16.69 11.96 -3.62
N PRO A 46 -15.59 12.41 -3.00
CA PRO A 46 -15.58 13.00 -1.66
C PRO A 46 -16.51 14.21 -1.54
N ARG A 47 -16.62 15.03 -2.58
CA ARG A 47 -17.51 16.18 -2.62
C ARG A 47 -18.98 15.78 -2.45
N LYS A 48 -19.41 14.73 -3.11
CA LYS A 48 -20.79 14.22 -3.03
C LYS A 48 -21.02 13.46 -1.73
N LEU A 49 -20.03 12.65 -1.34
CA LEU A 49 -20.13 11.77 -0.16
C LEU A 49 -20.20 12.56 1.15
N TRP A 50 -19.33 13.58 1.30
CA TRP A 50 -19.23 14.36 2.55
C TRP A 50 -19.67 15.81 2.41
N LYS A 51 -20.22 16.20 1.27
CA LYS A 51 -20.66 17.59 0.98
C LYS A 51 -19.57 18.65 1.22
N VAL A 52 -18.30 18.27 1.03
CA VAL A 52 -17.16 19.17 1.23
C VAL A 52 -16.93 20.06 0.01
N THR A 53 -16.51 21.29 0.25
CA THR A 53 -16.05 22.20 -0.81
C THR A 53 -14.58 21.93 -1.08
N LEU A 54 -14.22 21.68 -2.33
CA LEU A 54 -12.86 21.44 -2.79
C LEU A 54 -12.41 22.64 -3.64
N ASN A 55 -11.20 23.09 -3.41
CA ASN A 55 -10.63 24.26 -4.05
C ASN A 55 -9.61 23.89 -5.12
N CYS A 56 -9.39 24.81 -6.07
CA CYS A 56 -8.41 24.62 -7.11
C CYS A 56 -6.99 24.50 -6.51
N PRO A 57 -6.23 23.44 -6.85
CA PRO A 57 -4.89 23.25 -6.32
C PRO A 57 -3.82 24.11 -7.00
N HIS A 58 -4.18 24.85 -8.05
CA HIS A 58 -3.26 25.72 -8.79
C HIS A 58 -3.08 27.05 -8.07
N GLN A 59 -1.84 27.49 -7.88
CA GLN A 59 -1.49 28.70 -7.14
C GLN A 59 -2.10 29.98 -7.75
N GLU A 60 -2.29 29.99 -9.05
CA GLU A 60 -2.83 31.13 -9.81
C GLU A 60 -4.34 31.39 -9.53
N CYS A 61 -5.03 30.48 -8.85
CA CYS A 61 -6.50 30.51 -8.75
C CYS A 61 -7.04 30.97 -7.40
N ASP A 62 -6.21 31.39 -6.46
CA ASP A 62 -6.60 31.88 -5.13
C ASP A 62 -7.75 31.07 -4.48
N LYS A 63 -7.56 29.75 -4.41
CA LYS A 63 -8.50 28.77 -3.80
C LYS A 63 -9.94 28.82 -4.33
N GLN A 64 -10.14 29.13 -5.61
CA GLN A 64 -11.47 29.08 -6.21
C GLN A 64 -12.13 27.71 -6.08
N PRO A 65 -13.43 27.65 -5.72
CA PRO A 65 -14.12 26.37 -5.58
C PRO A 65 -14.23 25.64 -6.91
N LEU A 66 -14.07 24.31 -6.84
CA LEU A 66 -14.19 23.43 -7.99
C LEU A 66 -15.63 22.97 -8.18
N THR A 67 -16.05 22.88 -9.45
CA THR A 67 -17.35 22.36 -9.85
C THR A 67 -17.22 20.96 -10.46
N SER A 68 -18.26 20.14 -10.29
CA SER A 68 -18.29 18.79 -10.85
C SER A 68 -18.58 18.83 -12.35
N THR A 69 -17.78 18.10 -13.14
CA THR A 69 -18.02 17.87 -14.57
C THR A 69 -18.44 16.43 -14.88
N GLY A 70 -18.74 15.62 -13.86
CA GLY A 70 -19.17 14.24 -14.04
C GLY A 70 -18.13 13.23 -13.55
N ILE A 71 -18.28 11.99 -13.99
CA ILE A 71 -17.34 10.91 -13.71
C ILE A 71 -16.18 10.99 -14.72
N TYR A 72 -14.96 10.77 -14.21
CA TYR A 72 -13.79 10.66 -15.08
C TYR A 72 -13.93 9.44 -15.98
N ASN A 73 -13.71 9.63 -17.28
CA ASN A 73 -13.95 8.61 -18.31
C ASN A 73 -13.01 7.39 -18.24
N THR A 74 -11.92 7.47 -17.49
CA THR A 74 -10.97 6.36 -17.35
C THR A 74 -11.15 5.71 -15.99
N VAL A 75 -11.58 4.46 -15.99
CA VAL A 75 -11.63 3.60 -14.81
C VAL A 75 -10.25 2.98 -14.61
N ARG A 76 -9.74 3.02 -13.37
CA ARG A 76 -8.42 2.50 -13.04
C ARG A 76 -8.55 1.18 -12.31
N GLN A 77 -7.81 0.16 -12.76
CA GLN A 77 -7.74 -1.11 -12.07
C GLN A 77 -6.88 -1.00 -10.81
N VAL A 78 -7.40 -1.54 -9.71
CA VAL A 78 -6.75 -1.59 -8.39
C VAL A 78 -6.36 -3.02 -8.10
N VAL A 79 -5.10 -3.24 -7.77
CA VAL A 79 -4.60 -4.54 -7.31
C VAL A 79 -4.86 -4.68 -5.83
N ASP A 80 -5.60 -5.69 -5.45
CA ASP A 80 -5.90 -6.06 -4.06
C ASP A 80 -5.41 -7.50 -3.76
N ILE A 81 -5.61 -7.98 -2.54
CA ILE A 81 -5.11 -9.28 -2.09
C ILE A 81 -5.80 -10.42 -2.84
N ASP A 82 -7.12 -10.44 -2.82
CA ASP A 82 -7.91 -11.57 -3.32
C ASP A 82 -8.25 -11.45 -4.82
N SER A 83 -8.42 -10.23 -5.31
CA SER A 83 -8.77 -9.94 -6.70
C SER A 83 -8.62 -8.47 -7.01
N ASN A 84 -8.54 -8.14 -8.28
CA ASN A 84 -8.59 -6.74 -8.71
C ASN A 84 -10.00 -6.17 -8.53
N TYR A 85 -10.07 -4.85 -8.36
CA TYR A 85 -11.30 -4.08 -8.42
C TYR A 85 -11.08 -2.78 -9.20
N ASN A 86 -12.15 -2.05 -9.47
CA ASN A 86 -12.11 -0.85 -10.29
C ASN A 86 -12.26 0.40 -9.44
N LEU A 87 -11.53 1.46 -9.80
CA LEU A 87 -11.66 2.79 -9.22
C LEU A 87 -12.26 3.74 -10.26
N ALA A 88 -13.41 4.31 -9.99
CA ALA A 88 -13.96 5.45 -10.71
C ALA A 88 -13.94 6.70 -9.81
N THR A 89 -13.66 7.85 -10.39
CA THR A 89 -13.51 9.11 -9.66
C THR A 89 -14.32 10.22 -10.29
N GLU A 90 -14.65 11.24 -9.52
CA GLU A 90 -15.26 12.46 -10.01
C GLU A 90 -14.21 13.35 -10.70
N TYR A 91 -14.62 14.03 -11.76
CA TYR A 91 -13.81 15.00 -12.48
C TYR A 91 -14.30 16.40 -12.12
N LEU A 92 -13.39 17.23 -11.66
CA LEU A 92 -13.66 18.58 -11.19
C LEU A 92 -13.03 19.60 -12.13
N GLU A 93 -13.67 20.73 -12.31
CA GLU A 93 -13.19 21.87 -13.11
C GLU A 93 -13.16 23.15 -12.30
N CYS A 94 -12.14 23.94 -12.50
CA CYS A 94 -12.03 25.28 -11.95
C CYS A 94 -12.67 26.30 -12.89
N ASN A 95 -13.61 27.09 -12.40
CA ASN A 95 -14.27 28.11 -13.22
C ASN A 95 -13.32 29.25 -13.67
N ASN A 96 -12.25 29.49 -12.93
CA ASN A 96 -11.25 30.52 -13.27
C ASN A 96 -10.24 30.03 -14.29
N CYS A 97 -9.43 29.03 -13.98
CA CYS A 97 -8.38 28.56 -14.89
C CYS A 97 -8.83 27.52 -15.90
N LYS A 98 -10.08 27.06 -15.87
CA LYS A 98 -10.67 26.03 -16.75
C LYS A 98 -9.92 24.70 -16.74
N ARG A 99 -8.97 24.52 -15.83
CA ARG A 99 -8.24 23.25 -15.68
C ARG A 99 -9.08 22.21 -14.96
N LYS A 100 -8.99 20.99 -15.43
CA LYS A 100 -9.71 19.84 -14.87
C LYS A 100 -8.79 19.01 -13.99
N VAL A 101 -9.32 18.51 -12.87
CA VAL A 101 -8.58 17.68 -11.91
C VAL A 101 -9.46 16.54 -11.40
N THR A 102 -8.87 15.37 -11.17
CA THR A 102 -9.58 14.24 -10.60
C THR A 102 -9.60 14.33 -9.07
N THR A 103 -10.66 13.85 -8.44
CA THR A 103 -10.79 13.87 -6.97
C THR A 103 -9.78 12.96 -6.25
N CYS A 104 -9.11 12.07 -6.98
CA CYS A 104 -8.03 11.24 -6.46
C CYS A 104 -6.63 11.87 -6.59
N SER A 105 -6.51 13.10 -7.10
CA SER A 105 -5.22 13.79 -7.19
C SER A 105 -4.70 14.16 -5.80
N PRO A 106 -3.37 14.11 -5.56
CA PRO A 106 -2.80 14.43 -4.24
C PRO A 106 -3.15 15.83 -3.73
N GLY A 107 -3.25 16.82 -4.64
CA GLY A 107 -3.62 18.19 -4.30
C GLY A 107 -5.07 18.34 -3.81
N ILE A 108 -5.96 17.43 -4.21
CA ILE A 108 -7.35 17.37 -3.74
C ILE A 108 -7.45 16.55 -2.46
N ILE A 109 -6.81 15.37 -2.40
CA ILE A 109 -6.85 14.50 -1.20
C ILE A 109 -6.32 15.24 0.02
N LYS A 110 -5.24 16.03 -0.11
CA LYS A 110 -4.65 16.81 0.99
C LYS A 110 -5.59 17.89 1.55
N GLN A 111 -6.63 18.32 0.83
CA GLN A 111 -7.62 19.29 1.31
C GLN A 111 -8.67 18.65 2.23
N LEU A 112 -8.82 17.34 2.18
CA LEU A 112 -9.74 16.60 3.03
C LEU A 112 -9.20 16.56 4.47
N VAL A 113 -10.11 16.49 5.44
CA VAL A 113 -9.72 16.21 6.83
C VAL A 113 -9.08 14.81 6.93
N ILE A 114 -8.19 14.62 7.90
CA ILE A 114 -7.41 13.39 8.04
C ILE A 114 -8.29 12.13 8.04
N GLY A 115 -9.43 12.15 8.72
CA GLY A 115 -10.36 11.02 8.75
C GLY A 115 -10.90 10.64 7.36
N HIS A 116 -11.14 11.63 6.48
CA HIS A 116 -11.55 11.38 5.10
C HIS A 116 -10.38 10.95 4.20
N GLN A 117 -9.18 11.52 4.40
CA GLN A 117 -7.98 11.08 3.67
C GLN A 117 -7.70 9.59 3.91
N LEU A 118 -7.84 9.12 5.16
CA LEU A 118 -7.62 7.72 5.53
C LEU A 118 -8.62 6.74 4.90
N GLN A 119 -9.77 7.25 4.41
CA GLN A 119 -10.74 6.43 3.69
C GLN A 119 -10.39 6.24 2.20
N PHE A 120 -9.30 6.84 1.72
CA PHE A 120 -8.74 6.57 0.40
C PHE A 120 -7.53 5.63 0.53
N PRO A 121 -7.74 4.31 0.58
CA PRO A 121 -6.69 3.34 0.89
C PRO A 121 -5.85 2.96 -0.33
N LEU A 122 -5.62 3.88 -1.26
CA LEU A 122 -5.02 3.59 -2.55
C LEU A 122 -3.71 4.33 -2.77
N LEU A 123 -2.75 3.62 -3.32
CA LEU A 123 -1.52 4.17 -3.90
C LEU A 123 -1.66 4.15 -5.43
N LEU A 124 -1.69 5.34 -6.02
CA LEU A 124 -1.91 5.52 -7.44
C LEU A 124 -0.59 5.53 -8.19
N THR A 125 -0.51 4.76 -9.28
CA THR A 125 0.57 4.84 -10.26
C THR A 125 0.00 5.24 -11.63
N TYR A 126 0.84 5.32 -12.64
CA TYR A 126 0.39 5.76 -13.97
C TYR A 126 -0.70 4.84 -14.56
N GLN A 127 -0.50 3.53 -14.58
CA GLN A 127 -1.43 2.57 -15.19
C GLN A 127 -2.39 1.93 -14.19
N TYR A 128 -1.90 1.58 -13.00
CA TYR A 128 -2.63 0.82 -11.98
C TYR A 128 -2.73 1.61 -10.68
N ALA A 129 -3.59 1.13 -9.79
CA ALA A 129 -3.58 1.50 -8.39
C ALA A 129 -3.29 0.26 -7.54
N CYS A 130 -2.80 0.47 -6.33
CA CYS A 130 -2.53 -0.58 -5.37
C CYS A 130 -3.31 -0.30 -4.09
N ASP A 131 -4.05 -1.28 -3.60
CA ASP A 131 -4.63 -1.18 -2.27
C ASP A 131 -3.52 -1.19 -1.21
N VAL A 132 -3.66 -0.35 -0.21
CA VAL A 132 -2.69 -0.24 0.88
C VAL A 132 -2.52 -1.56 1.65
N ARG A 133 -3.56 -2.44 1.64
CA ARG A 133 -3.51 -3.77 2.24
C ARG A 133 -2.41 -4.63 1.63
N VAL A 134 -2.25 -4.56 0.31
CA VAL A 134 -1.19 -5.28 -0.42
C VAL A 134 0.20 -4.79 0.01
N ILE A 135 0.39 -3.47 0.09
CA ILE A 135 1.68 -2.90 0.47
C ILE A 135 2.01 -3.14 1.95
N ARG A 136 0.99 -3.24 2.82
CA ARG A 136 1.20 -3.65 4.21
C ARG A 136 1.92 -4.99 4.34
N LEU A 137 1.71 -5.92 3.41
CA LEU A 137 2.44 -7.20 3.40
C LEU A 137 3.95 -7.01 3.16
N LEU A 138 4.36 -6.00 2.38
CA LEU A 138 5.77 -5.67 2.20
C LEU A 138 6.38 -4.89 3.38
N ARG A 139 5.56 -4.22 4.19
CA ARG A 139 6.02 -3.51 5.38
C ARG A 139 6.50 -4.49 6.47
N GLN A 140 5.91 -5.68 6.52
CA GLN A 140 6.31 -6.73 7.45
C GLN A 140 7.61 -7.36 6.94
N ARG A 141 8.72 -6.99 7.54
CA ARG A 141 10.03 -7.55 7.19
C ARG A 141 10.24 -8.88 7.89
N GLY A 142 9.90 -9.96 7.21
CA GLY A 142 10.22 -11.34 7.60
C GLY A 142 11.09 -12.03 6.54
N LEU A 143 11.69 -13.17 6.89
CA LEU A 143 12.34 -14.04 5.93
C LEU A 143 11.29 -14.47 4.88
N GLY A 144 11.54 -14.12 3.61
CA GLY A 144 10.64 -14.45 2.51
C GLY A 144 9.72 -13.34 2.00
N ASN A 145 9.60 -12.20 2.69
CA ASN A 145 8.77 -11.08 2.22
C ASN A 145 9.52 -10.20 1.21
N SER A 146 9.69 -10.71 0.00
CA SER A 146 10.18 -9.93 -1.14
C SER A 146 9.04 -9.54 -2.08
N SER A 147 9.26 -8.51 -2.91
CA SER A 147 8.29 -8.11 -3.93
C SER A 147 8.00 -9.22 -4.95
N THR A 148 8.98 -10.09 -5.22
CA THR A 148 8.82 -11.28 -6.06
C THR A 148 7.92 -12.31 -5.40
N GLN A 149 8.12 -12.60 -4.11
CA GLN A 149 7.24 -13.49 -3.36
C GLN A 149 5.82 -12.93 -3.24
N LEU A 150 5.69 -11.64 -3.03
CA LEU A 150 4.37 -10.98 -3.05
C LEU A 150 3.68 -11.16 -4.40
N GLN A 151 4.37 -10.95 -5.52
CA GLN A 151 3.80 -11.17 -6.86
C GLN A 151 3.32 -12.61 -7.04
N ILE A 152 4.14 -13.59 -6.64
CA ILE A 152 3.78 -15.01 -6.76
C ILE A 152 2.55 -15.32 -5.90
N LYS A 153 2.51 -14.84 -4.66
CA LYS A 153 1.39 -15.04 -3.76
C LYS A 153 0.09 -14.45 -4.32
N LEU A 154 0.12 -13.19 -4.76
CA LEU A 154 -1.06 -12.54 -5.33
C LEU A 154 -1.54 -13.22 -6.62
N ASN A 155 -0.62 -13.62 -7.50
CA ASN A 155 -0.99 -14.38 -8.69
C ASN A 155 -1.69 -15.69 -8.33
N LYS A 156 -1.23 -16.38 -7.29
CA LYS A 156 -1.86 -17.61 -6.81
C LYS A 156 -3.28 -17.33 -6.32
N GLU A 157 -3.47 -16.38 -5.42
CA GLU A 157 -4.78 -16.00 -4.88
C GLU A 157 -5.76 -15.60 -6.00
N HIS A 158 -5.33 -14.73 -6.92
CA HIS A 158 -6.17 -14.29 -8.04
C HIS A 158 -6.50 -15.44 -9.01
N SER A 159 -5.54 -16.35 -9.27
CA SER A 159 -5.78 -17.50 -10.14
C SER A 159 -6.70 -18.53 -9.49
N GLU A 160 -6.59 -18.76 -8.18
CA GLU A 160 -7.51 -19.64 -7.44
C GLU A 160 -8.95 -19.13 -7.53
N LYS A 161 -9.17 -17.82 -7.32
CA LYS A 161 -10.50 -17.23 -7.47
C LYS A 161 -11.04 -17.40 -8.90
N TYR A 162 -10.23 -17.11 -9.90
CA TYR A 162 -10.60 -17.30 -11.30
C TYR A 162 -10.96 -18.76 -11.62
N LEU A 163 -10.16 -19.71 -11.11
CA LEU A 163 -10.39 -21.15 -11.27
C LEU A 163 -11.62 -21.66 -10.51
N GLN A 164 -12.09 -20.96 -9.50
CA GLN A 164 -13.38 -21.26 -8.84
C GLN A 164 -14.57 -20.73 -9.66
N GLN A 165 -14.47 -19.51 -10.20
CA GLN A 165 -15.53 -18.86 -10.95
C GLN A 165 -15.76 -19.48 -12.34
N SER A 166 -14.69 -19.89 -13.01
CA SER A 166 -14.78 -20.44 -14.38
C SER A 166 -15.59 -21.73 -14.48
N PRO A 167 -15.35 -22.77 -13.64
CA PRO A 167 -16.17 -23.97 -13.66
C PRO A 167 -17.64 -23.72 -13.27
N GLN A 168 -17.90 -22.79 -12.35
CA GLN A 168 -19.27 -22.41 -11.99
C GLN A 168 -20.02 -21.89 -13.22
N TYR A 169 -19.45 -20.88 -13.89
CA TYR A 169 -20.00 -20.33 -15.11
C TYR A 169 -20.22 -21.39 -16.20
N LEU A 170 -19.20 -22.20 -16.50
CA LEU A 170 -19.27 -23.23 -17.53
C LEU A 170 -20.29 -24.32 -17.20
N THR A 171 -20.41 -24.65 -15.92
CA THR A 171 -21.41 -25.64 -15.45
C THR A 171 -22.82 -25.11 -15.68
N GLU A 172 -23.09 -23.86 -15.36
CA GLU A 172 -24.42 -23.25 -15.59
C GLU A 172 -24.72 -23.11 -17.08
N CYS A 173 -23.76 -22.73 -17.91
CA CYS A 173 -23.92 -22.74 -19.37
C CYS A 173 -24.30 -24.12 -19.89
N LYS A 174 -23.68 -25.20 -19.36
CA LYS A 174 -23.98 -26.56 -19.74
C LYS A 174 -25.41 -26.95 -19.30
N TYR A 175 -25.85 -26.61 -18.10
CA TYR A 175 -27.19 -26.88 -17.64
C TYR A 175 -28.23 -26.12 -18.46
N PHE A 176 -28.00 -24.86 -18.75
CA PHE A 176 -28.87 -24.03 -19.59
C PHE A 176 -28.98 -24.58 -21.01
N SER A 177 -27.87 -25.03 -21.62
CA SER A 177 -27.88 -25.70 -22.93
C SER A 177 -28.72 -26.96 -22.92
N ARG A 178 -28.69 -27.77 -21.88
CA ARG A 178 -29.54 -28.97 -21.75
C ARG A 178 -31.02 -28.61 -21.66
N ALA A 179 -31.36 -27.58 -20.88
CA ALA A 179 -32.71 -27.08 -20.77
C ALA A 179 -33.24 -26.57 -22.12
N SER A 180 -32.40 -25.93 -22.92
CA SER A 180 -32.67 -25.48 -24.28
C SER A 180 -32.95 -26.70 -25.23
N THR A 181 -32.16 -27.76 -25.11
CA THR A 181 -32.35 -28.98 -25.92
C THR A 181 -33.69 -29.66 -25.65
N ILE A 182 -34.24 -29.55 -24.42
CA ILE A 182 -35.53 -30.08 -24.02
C ILE A 182 -36.69 -29.12 -24.41
N GLY A 183 -36.37 -27.97 -24.99
CA GLY A 183 -37.37 -26.98 -25.43
C GLY A 183 -37.90 -26.05 -24.31
N LEU A 184 -37.28 -26.08 -23.14
CA LEU A 184 -37.63 -25.21 -22.00
C LEU A 184 -37.11 -23.78 -22.11
N THR A 185 -36.06 -23.55 -22.89
CA THR A 185 -35.45 -22.25 -23.11
C THR A 185 -35.03 -22.06 -24.57
N SER A 186 -34.83 -20.83 -25.01
CA SER A 186 -34.30 -20.53 -26.34
C SER A 186 -32.83 -20.94 -26.48
N THR A 187 -32.40 -21.33 -27.67
CA THR A 187 -31.00 -21.62 -27.97
C THR A 187 -30.20 -20.33 -27.96
N ILE A 188 -29.17 -20.25 -27.09
CA ILE A 188 -28.33 -19.07 -26.92
C ILE A 188 -26.86 -19.47 -27.07
N GLN A 189 -26.06 -18.61 -27.73
CA GLN A 189 -24.62 -18.73 -27.72
C GLN A 189 -24.06 -18.03 -26.50
N PHE A 190 -23.28 -18.76 -25.69
CA PHE A 190 -22.62 -18.21 -24.50
C PHE A 190 -21.30 -17.56 -24.89
N LYS A 191 -20.98 -16.44 -24.23
CA LYS A 191 -19.66 -15.83 -24.34
C LYS A 191 -18.63 -16.67 -23.58
N GLU A 192 -17.42 -16.73 -24.09
CA GLU A 192 -16.30 -17.35 -23.38
C GLU A 192 -15.98 -16.62 -22.07
N PRO A 193 -15.51 -17.34 -21.04
CA PRO A 193 -14.98 -16.70 -19.82
C PRO A 193 -13.89 -15.69 -20.19
N PRO A 194 -13.81 -14.53 -19.49
CA PRO A 194 -12.74 -13.58 -19.72
C PRO A 194 -11.39 -14.22 -19.41
N GLN A 195 -10.34 -13.82 -20.12
CA GLN A 195 -9.00 -14.34 -19.85
C GLN A 195 -8.51 -13.89 -18.49
N PHE A 196 -7.75 -14.76 -17.81
CA PHE A 196 -7.10 -14.43 -16.55
C PHE A 196 -6.02 -13.36 -16.77
N ASN A 197 -6.11 -12.28 -16.03
CA ASN A 197 -5.12 -11.20 -16.02
C ASN A 197 -4.20 -11.35 -14.81
N ALA A 198 -2.92 -11.65 -15.07
CA ALA A 198 -1.91 -11.72 -14.04
C ALA A 198 -1.67 -10.35 -13.39
N VAL A 199 -1.29 -10.35 -12.10
CA VAL A 199 -0.90 -9.12 -11.40
C VAL A 199 0.37 -8.49 -11.99
N PRO A 200 0.59 -7.18 -11.81
CA PRO A 200 1.79 -6.50 -12.28
C PRO A 200 3.08 -7.16 -11.79
N LYS A 201 4.18 -6.93 -12.53
CA LYS A 201 5.50 -7.51 -12.20
C LYS A 201 6.04 -6.94 -10.86
N TYR A 202 6.91 -7.69 -10.21
CA TYR A 202 7.52 -7.36 -8.90
C TYR A 202 8.15 -5.96 -8.84
N LYS A 203 8.72 -5.46 -9.96
CA LYS A 203 9.29 -4.11 -10.03
C LYS A 203 8.25 -3.03 -9.78
N TRP A 204 7.02 -3.24 -10.24
CA TRP A 204 5.92 -2.31 -9.98
C TRP A 204 5.57 -2.25 -8.48
N PHE A 205 5.53 -3.39 -7.79
CA PHE A 205 5.32 -3.42 -6.33
C PHE A 205 6.42 -2.71 -5.56
N LEU A 206 7.69 -2.80 -6.03
CA LEU A 206 8.79 -2.01 -5.45
C LEU A 206 8.56 -0.50 -5.62
N THR A 207 8.14 -0.07 -6.80
CA THR A 207 7.83 1.35 -7.05
C THR A 207 6.73 1.87 -6.13
N VAL A 208 5.65 1.09 -5.98
CA VAL A 208 4.54 1.43 -5.09
C VAL A 208 5.01 1.46 -3.62
N TYR A 209 5.85 0.51 -3.22
CA TYR A 209 6.42 0.47 -1.86
C TYR A 209 7.31 1.67 -1.56
N VAL A 210 8.15 2.10 -2.51
CA VAL A 210 8.96 3.32 -2.36
C VAL A 210 8.06 4.54 -2.22
N GLN A 211 7.01 4.65 -3.02
CA GLN A 211 6.02 5.73 -2.89
C GLN A 211 5.34 5.74 -1.51
N ASP A 212 4.97 4.57 -1.00
CA ASP A 212 4.41 4.42 0.35
C ASP A 212 5.40 4.86 1.43
N LEU A 213 6.68 4.49 1.31
CA LEU A 213 7.73 4.92 2.22
C LEU A 213 7.89 6.44 2.21
N LEU A 214 7.95 7.05 1.03
CA LEU A 214 8.10 8.50 0.89
C LEU A 214 6.90 9.25 1.50
N ASN A 215 5.68 8.77 1.28
CA ASN A 215 4.48 9.35 1.87
C ASN A 215 4.43 9.27 3.40
N ARG A 216 5.14 8.32 4.00
CA ARG A 216 5.21 8.09 5.45
C ARG A 216 6.54 8.51 6.07
N MET A 217 7.41 9.14 5.30
CA MET A 217 8.78 9.45 5.73
C MET A 217 8.80 10.26 7.02
N ASP A 218 7.96 11.29 7.14
CA ASP A 218 7.91 12.15 8.31
C ASP A 218 7.43 11.38 9.55
N PHE A 219 6.43 10.50 9.38
CA PHE A 219 5.98 9.62 10.45
C PHE A 219 7.08 8.64 10.88
N ILE A 220 7.81 8.04 9.93
CA ILE A 220 8.91 7.12 10.21
C ILE A 220 10.04 7.85 10.93
N LYS A 221 10.42 9.04 10.44
CA LYS A 221 11.42 9.90 11.10
C LYS A 221 10.99 10.24 12.52
N SER A 222 9.78 10.74 12.71
CA SER A 222 9.23 11.08 14.02
C SER A 222 9.24 9.88 14.97
N SER A 223 8.83 8.70 14.49
CA SER A 223 8.84 7.47 15.28
C SER A 223 10.24 7.06 15.71
N ILE A 224 11.24 7.18 14.82
CA ILE A 224 12.64 6.88 15.15
C ILE A 224 13.19 7.92 16.11
N THR A 225 12.96 9.21 15.87
CA THR A 225 13.53 10.29 16.68
C THR A 225 12.89 10.43 18.05
N SER A 226 11.69 9.94 18.27
CA SER A 226 11.02 9.88 19.57
C SER A 226 11.37 8.64 20.40
N THR A 227 12.21 7.76 19.88
CA THR A 227 12.64 6.55 20.57
C THR A 227 13.97 6.82 21.29
N PHE A 228 14.03 6.54 22.58
CA PHE A 228 15.20 6.71 23.46
C PHE A 228 15.53 5.40 24.17
N GLY A 229 16.68 5.30 24.80
CA GLY A 229 17.09 4.15 25.61
C GLY A 229 18.06 4.57 26.71
N ARG A 230 17.99 3.94 27.85
CA ARG A 230 18.97 4.12 28.94
C ARG A 230 20.23 3.30 28.69
N ILE A 231 20.07 2.16 28.02
CA ILE A 231 21.15 1.26 27.63
C ILE A 231 21.23 1.25 26.10
N LEU A 232 22.35 1.62 25.55
CA LEU A 232 22.58 1.59 24.11
C LEU A 232 23.50 0.43 23.72
N LYS A 233 23.26 -0.09 22.54
CA LYS A 233 24.07 -1.12 21.87
C LYS A 233 24.52 -0.59 20.53
N MET A 234 25.84 -0.52 20.33
CA MET A 234 26.42 -0.18 19.04
C MET A 234 26.85 -1.44 18.32
N ASN A 235 26.41 -1.60 17.09
CA ASN A 235 26.80 -2.70 16.23
C ASN A 235 27.16 -2.17 14.84
N SER A 236 28.08 -2.82 14.15
CA SER A 236 28.50 -2.45 12.79
C SER A 236 28.20 -3.60 11.82
N THR A 237 27.36 -3.33 10.84
CA THR A 237 26.91 -4.37 9.90
C THR A 237 27.56 -4.23 8.53
N LYS A 238 28.55 -5.07 8.24
CA LYS A 238 29.24 -5.14 6.94
C LYS A 238 28.34 -5.63 5.79
N LYS A 239 27.35 -6.47 6.07
CA LYS A 239 26.48 -7.08 5.05
C LYS A 239 25.56 -6.08 4.35
N ILE A 240 25.12 -5.04 5.04
CA ILE A 240 24.23 -4.01 4.48
C ILE A 240 24.99 -3.16 3.47
N VAL A 241 26.19 -2.72 3.82
CA VAL A 241 27.04 -1.87 2.96
C VAL A 241 27.34 -2.56 1.62
N ARG A 242 27.65 -3.86 1.64
CA ARG A 242 27.88 -4.63 0.40
C ARG A 242 26.66 -4.72 -0.52
N LYS A 243 25.45 -4.69 0.05
CA LYS A 243 24.19 -4.72 -0.75
C LYS A 243 23.82 -3.36 -1.31
N LEU A 244 24.15 -2.27 -0.61
CA LEU A 244 23.82 -0.91 -1.01
C LEU A 244 24.85 -0.35 -2.00
N ALA A 245 26.13 -0.67 -1.82
CA ALA A 245 27.21 -0.21 -2.69
C ALA A 245 27.21 -0.80 -4.11
N GLY A 246 26.38 -1.82 -4.39
CA GLY A 246 26.37 -2.48 -5.69
C GLY A 246 27.72 -3.12 -6.04
N GLY A 247 28.13 -3.06 -7.33
CA GLY A 247 29.41 -3.58 -7.82
C GLY A 247 30.61 -2.64 -7.59
N SER A 248 30.40 -1.42 -7.10
CA SER A 248 31.48 -0.52 -6.73
C SER A 248 32.03 -0.90 -5.35
N CYS A 249 33.31 -1.18 -5.24
CA CYS A 249 34.00 -1.37 -3.96
C CYS A 249 33.93 -0.05 -3.17
N GLY A 250 32.87 0.14 -2.39
CA GLY A 250 32.76 1.26 -1.48
C GLY A 250 33.83 1.17 -0.38
N THR A 251 34.42 2.29 -0.04
CA THR A 251 35.44 2.44 1.01
C THR A 251 34.88 2.26 2.42
N ALA A 252 33.55 2.13 2.57
CA ALA A 252 32.90 1.97 3.86
C ALA A 252 33.01 0.51 4.36
N SER A 253 33.72 0.34 5.47
CA SER A 253 33.95 -0.97 6.11
C SER A 253 32.75 -1.53 6.86
N GLY A 254 31.72 -0.73 7.15
CA GLY A 254 30.51 -1.13 7.85
C GLY A 254 29.52 0.02 8.01
N ALA A 255 28.26 -0.31 8.30
CA ALA A 255 27.24 0.65 8.70
C ALA A 255 27.02 0.53 10.22
N PRO A 256 27.57 1.47 11.03
CA PRO A 256 27.31 1.48 12.46
C PRO A 256 25.85 1.83 12.74
N ASN A 257 25.26 1.17 13.72
CA ASN A 257 23.92 1.46 14.20
C ASN A 257 23.90 1.46 15.74
N PHE A 258 23.06 2.32 16.30
CA PHE A 258 22.75 2.32 17.72
C PHE A 258 21.34 1.76 17.94
N GLY A 259 21.22 0.80 18.83
CA GLY A 259 19.95 0.25 19.30
C GLY A 259 19.80 0.45 20.81
N ASN A 260 18.57 0.46 21.30
CA ASN A 260 18.28 0.50 22.73
C ASN A 260 18.16 -0.92 23.34
N GLU A 261 17.92 -0.99 24.64
CA GLU A 261 17.68 -2.22 25.39
C GLU A 261 16.51 -3.07 24.87
N ARG A 262 15.56 -2.43 24.16
CA ARG A 262 14.39 -3.09 23.55
C ARG A 262 14.65 -3.57 22.13
N GLY A 263 15.89 -3.43 21.63
CA GLY A 263 16.25 -3.79 20.25
C GLY A 263 15.75 -2.84 19.18
N GLN A 264 15.27 -1.65 19.55
CA GLN A 264 14.85 -0.62 18.60
C GLN A 264 16.08 0.15 18.10
N VAL A 265 16.17 0.36 16.80
CA VAL A 265 17.27 1.11 16.19
C VAL A 265 17.00 2.60 16.32
N LEU A 266 17.91 3.31 16.97
CA LEU A 266 17.82 4.76 17.20
C LEU A 266 18.43 5.57 16.05
N THR A 267 19.51 5.11 15.48
CA THR A 267 20.20 5.76 14.36
C THR A 267 21.05 4.76 13.58
N VAL A 268 21.17 4.99 12.29
CA VAL A 268 22.06 4.24 11.38
C VAL A 268 22.80 5.25 10.53
N ASN A 269 24.08 5.02 10.28
CA ASN A 269 24.86 5.89 9.44
C ASN A 269 25.69 5.13 8.41
N GLU A 270 25.80 5.73 7.22
CA GLU A 270 26.64 5.27 6.13
C GLU A 270 27.66 6.38 5.82
N GLY A 271 28.90 6.19 6.25
CA GLY A 271 30.02 7.04 5.81
C GLY A 271 30.26 8.36 6.56
N ILE A 272 29.39 8.77 7.50
CA ILE A 272 29.70 9.89 8.40
C ILE A 272 30.45 9.33 9.60
N GLY A 273 31.52 10.00 10.05
CA GLY A 273 32.31 9.54 11.19
C GLY A 273 31.48 9.25 12.43
N LEU A 274 31.89 8.28 13.22
CA LEU A 274 31.21 7.85 14.46
C LEU A 274 30.91 9.02 15.40
N ASP A 275 31.84 10.00 15.47
CA ASP A 275 31.73 11.18 16.32
C ASP A 275 30.50 12.05 15.96
N ASN A 276 30.26 12.28 14.68
CA ASN A 276 29.07 13.03 14.23
C ASN A 276 27.75 12.30 14.56
N MET A 277 27.78 10.99 14.51
CA MET A 277 26.63 10.15 14.84
C MET A 277 26.32 10.21 16.34
N VAL A 278 27.34 10.10 17.19
CA VAL A 278 27.22 10.20 18.65
C VAL A 278 26.76 11.59 19.06
N ASN A 279 27.40 12.64 18.52
CA ASN A 279 27.01 14.03 18.78
C ASN A 279 25.56 14.31 18.36
N GLY A 280 25.13 13.80 17.20
CA GLY A 280 23.75 13.91 16.75
C GLY A 280 22.75 13.19 17.67
N LEU A 281 23.15 12.03 18.19
CA LEU A 281 22.35 11.28 19.15
C LEU A 281 22.23 12.03 20.49
N MET A 282 23.34 12.52 21.04
CA MET A 282 23.37 13.29 22.29
C MET A 282 22.58 14.58 22.21
N ARG A 283 22.72 15.32 21.10
CA ARG A 283 21.88 16.50 20.83
C ARG A 283 20.39 16.17 20.88
N ARG A 284 19.96 15.03 20.29
CA ARG A 284 18.56 14.60 20.30
C ARG A 284 18.04 14.34 21.73
N TYR A 285 18.86 13.73 22.62
CA TYR A 285 18.50 13.55 24.02
C TYR A 285 18.34 14.90 24.74
N SER A 286 19.27 15.82 24.51
CA SER A 286 19.22 17.16 25.09
C SER A 286 18.00 17.96 24.60
N GLU A 287 17.73 17.98 23.28
CA GLU A 287 16.58 18.69 22.71
C GLU A 287 15.23 18.13 23.19
N ALA A 288 15.17 16.83 23.48
CA ALA A 288 13.97 16.17 24.01
C ALA A 288 13.83 16.28 25.53
N GLY A 289 14.82 16.82 26.25
CA GLY A 289 14.83 16.87 27.72
C GLY A 289 14.91 15.49 28.38
N VAL A 290 15.43 14.48 27.67
CA VAL A 290 15.61 13.13 28.15
C VAL A 290 17.02 12.95 28.69
N ALA A 291 17.16 12.25 29.84
CA ALA A 291 18.47 11.96 30.42
C ALA A 291 19.34 11.16 29.44
N PRO A 292 20.65 11.45 29.35
CA PRO A 292 21.56 10.72 28.47
C PRO A 292 21.62 9.22 28.85
N PRO A 293 22.05 8.37 27.92
CA PRO A 293 22.20 6.94 28.18
C PRO A 293 23.22 6.68 29.29
N GLU A 294 22.94 5.71 30.14
CA GLU A 294 23.80 5.34 31.26
C GLU A 294 24.89 4.34 30.87
N VAL A 295 24.57 3.47 29.88
CA VAL A 295 25.47 2.39 29.44
C VAL A 295 25.49 2.32 27.92
N LEU A 296 26.67 2.11 27.37
CA LEU A 296 26.87 1.83 25.94
C LEU A 296 27.65 0.51 25.77
N TYR A 297 27.00 -0.49 25.20
CA TYR A 297 27.66 -1.72 24.75
C TYR A 297 28.20 -1.53 23.34
N VAL A 298 29.49 -1.83 23.15
CA VAL A 298 30.17 -1.71 21.87
C VAL A 298 30.76 -3.04 21.47
N ASP A 299 30.60 -3.44 20.20
CA ASP A 299 31.23 -4.64 19.67
C ASP A 299 32.76 -4.43 19.58
N ARG A 300 33.56 -5.49 19.89
CA ARG A 300 35.02 -5.46 20.04
C ARG A 300 35.78 -4.79 18.87
N ASP A 301 35.24 -4.91 17.67
CA ASP A 301 35.88 -4.34 16.46
C ASP A 301 35.73 -2.82 16.33
N CYS A 302 34.94 -2.17 17.18
CA CYS A 302 34.65 -0.73 17.10
C CYS A 302 35.49 0.12 18.04
N CYS A 303 36.14 -0.50 19.03
CA CYS A 303 36.95 0.17 20.03
C CYS A 303 38.45 -0.04 19.79
N SER A 304 39.01 0.66 18.81
CA SER A 304 40.47 0.88 18.84
C SER A 304 40.76 2.01 19.81
N ALA A 305 41.91 1.96 20.51
CA ALA A 305 42.36 2.90 21.55
C ALA A 305 42.43 4.39 21.13
N ARG A 306 42.01 4.72 19.93
CA ARG A 306 41.95 6.09 19.36
C ARG A 306 40.58 6.79 19.50
N ASN A 307 39.50 6.10 19.93
CA ASN A 307 38.20 6.73 20.10
C ASN A 307 37.93 7.15 21.55
N LEU A 308 38.75 8.02 22.05
CA LEU A 308 38.58 8.63 23.39
C LEU A 308 37.27 9.41 23.53
N LEU A 309 36.67 9.85 22.42
CA LEU A 309 35.46 10.68 22.42
C LEU A 309 34.21 9.94 22.99
N LEU A 310 34.09 8.64 22.74
CA LEU A 310 33.02 7.83 23.31
C LEU A 310 33.09 7.77 24.84
N VAL A 311 34.27 7.66 25.40
CA VAL A 311 34.51 7.63 26.85
C VAL A 311 34.20 8.98 27.51
N LEU A 312 34.53 10.09 26.84
CA LEU A 312 34.31 11.45 27.34
C LEU A 312 32.81 11.85 27.31
N ILE A 313 32.04 11.33 26.37
CA ILE A 313 30.62 11.70 26.20
C ILE A 313 29.71 10.91 27.17
N PHE A 314 30.01 9.65 27.46
CA PHE A 314 29.18 8.77 28.30
C PHE A 314 29.63 8.62 29.76
N GLY A 315 30.72 9.32 30.18
CA GLY A 315 31.22 9.27 31.55
C GLY A 315 32.10 8.05 31.85
N THR A 316 32.99 8.20 32.84
CA THR A 316 34.01 7.23 33.22
C THR A 316 33.48 6.13 34.17
N SER A 317 32.70 5.22 33.70
CA SER A 317 32.51 3.97 34.46
C SER A 317 32.57 2.80 33.50
N TRP A 318 33.76 2.32 33.29
CA TRP A 318 34.03 1.06 32.60
C TRP A 318 34.47 0.06 33.67
N ASP A 319 33.56 -0.75 34.16
CA ASP A 319 33.93 -2.00 34.78
C ASP A 319 33.97 -3.09 33.70
N ALA A 320 35.10 -3.77 33.60
CA ALA A 320 35.54 -4.71 32.61
C ALA A 320 34.71 -6.01 32.56
#